data_0996fc75e1acfb3af30f70261a399b4d
#
_entry.id   0996fc75e1acfb3af30f70261a399b4d
#
_cell.length_a   1.000
_cell.length_b   1.000
_cell.length_c   1.000
_cell.angle_alpha   90.00
_cell.angle_beta   90.00
_cell.angle_gamma   90.00
#
_symmetry.space_group_name_H-M   'P 1'
#
loop_
_entity.id
_entity.type
_entity.pdbx_description
1 polymer ?
#
loop_
_entity_poly.entity_id
_entity_poly.type
_entity_poly.pdbx_seq_one_letter_code
_entity_poly.pdbx_strand_id
1 'polypeptide(L)'
;MQRMRNGSSATSPGIVQYTTEVLFLDLWLRPDLAPRDRSLVTVSALFASGQVAQITYHLNRAMDNALTQEQAGEVITHLAFYAGWPNAFSALPLVKDVFEKRPH
;
A
#
# COMPACT_ATOMS: atom_id res chain seq x y z
N MET A 1 -12.96 -3.67 -11.55
CA MET A 1 -12.89 -5.04 -11.02
C MET A 1 -12.70 -6.10 -12.09
N GLN A 2 -12.84 -5.74 -13.35
CA GLN A 2 -12.67 -6.69 -14.45
C GLN A 2 -11.31 -7.38 -14.45
N ARG A 3 -10.26 -6.66 -14.14
CA ARG A 3 -8.90 -7.21 -14.15
C ARG A 3 -8.71 -8.34 -13.16
N MET A 4 -9.40 -8.28 -12.04
CA MET A 4 -9.24 -9.31 -11.01
C MET A 4 -9.81 -10.64 -11.44
N ARG A 5 -10.69 -10.66 -12.42
CA ARG A 5 -11.27 -11.89 -12.92
C ARG A 5 -10.32 -12.72 -13.77
N ASN A 6 -9.29 -12.10 -14.34
CA ASN A 6 -8.43 -12.81 -15.29
C ASN A 6 -7.56 -13.88 -14.64
N GLY A 7 -7.07 -13.62 -13.43
CA GLY A 7 -6.26 -14.59 -12.73
C GLY A 7 -6.90 -15.01 -11.43
N SER A 8 -7.21 -14.03 -10.57
CA SER A 8 -7.67 -14.31 -9.20
C SER A 8 -9.06 -14.91 -9.15
N SER A 9 -10.01 -14.45 -10.00
CA SER A 9 -11.39 -14.95 -9.93
C SER A 9 -11.50 -16.37 -10.45
N ALA A 10 -10.67 -16.79 -11.42
CA ALA A 10 -10.65 -18.16 -11.91
C ALA A 10 -10.01 -19.11 -10.90
N THR A 11 -8.99 -18.64 -10.19
CA THR A 11 -8.23 -19.46 -9.25
C THR A 11 -8.85 -19.44 -7.85
N SER A 12 -9.31 -18.28 -7.41
CA SER A 12 -9.87 -18.11 -6.07
C SER A 12 -10.97 -17.03 -6.09
N PRO A 13 -12.19 -17.42 -6.45
CA PRO A 13 -13.30 -16.44 -6.48
C PRO A 13 -13.60 -15.85 -5.11
N GLY A 14 -13.35 -16.60 -4.02
CA GLY A 14 -13.53 -16.08 -2.68
C GLY A 14 -12.63 -14.89 -2.38
N ILE A 15 -11.37 -14.92 -2.82
CA ILE A 15 -10.45 -13.81 -2.62
C ILE A 15 -10.97 -12.56 -3.35
N VAL A 16 -11.45 -12.70 -4.57
CA VAL A 16 -12.02 -11.58 -5.33
C VAL A 16 -13.24 -11.01 -4.63
N GLN A 17 -14.15 -11.89 -4.18
CA GLN A 17 -15.37 -11.47 -3.50
C GLN A 17 -15.05 -10.72 -2.20
N TYR A 18 -14.17 -11.26 -1.36
CA TYR A 18 -13.80 -10.61 -0.10
C TYR A 18 -13.05 -9.30 -0.33
N THR A 19 -12.22 -9.24 -1.34
CA THR A 19 -11.52 -8.01 -1.69
C THR A 19 -12.51 -6.91 -2.06
N THR A 20 -13.52 -7.23 -2.85
CA THR A 20 -14.53 -6.26 -3.28
C THR A 20 -15.48 -5.90 -2.14
N GLU A 21 -16.11 -6.90 -1.54
CA GLU A 21 -17.25 -6.67 -0.65
C GLU A 21 -16.84 -6.36 0.78
N VAL A 22 -15.77 -7.00 1.26
CA VAL A 22 -15.35 -6.83 2.65
C VAL A 22 -14.23 -5.80 2.76
N LEU A 23 -13.16 -5.95 1.99
CA LEU A 23 -12.01 -5.05 2.11
C LEU A 23 -12.37 -3.63 1.66
N PHE A 24 -12.79 -3.45 0.40
CA PHE A 24 -13.00 -2.12 -0.15
C PHE A 24 -14.36 -1.52 0.13
N LEU A 25 -15.42 -2.31 0.19
CA LEU A 25 -16.77 -1.79 0.42
C LEU A 25 -17.16 -1.76 1.90
N ASP A 26 -16.38 -2.36 2.79
CA ASP A 26 -16.64 -2.32 4.22
C ASP A 26 -15.43 -1.78 4.99
N LEU A 27 -14.35 -2.54 5.06
CA LEU A 27 -13.22 -2.21 5.93
C LEU A 27 -12.66 -0.81 5.65
N TRP A 28 -12.37 -0.51 4.38
CA TRP A 28 -11.78 0.77 4.01
C TRP A 28 -12.72 1.96 4.21
N LEU A 29 -14.03 1.71 4.33
CA LEU A 29 -15.03 2.76 4.50
C LEU A 29 -15.43 2.98 5.96
N ARG A 30 -14.91 2.18 6.89
CA ARG A 30 -15.22 2.34 8.30
C ARG A 30 -14.66 3.65 8.83
N PRO A 31 -15.43 4.38 9.68
CA PRO A 31 -15.04 5.72 10.12
C PRO A 31 -14.00 5.74 11.25
N ASP A 32 -13.74 4.60 11.89
CA ASP A 32 -12.91 4.56 13.09
C ASP A 32 -11.42 4.80 12.81
N LEU A 33 -11.02 4.73 11.55
CA LEU A 33 -9.65 5.03 11.13
C LEU A 33 -9.70 5.78 9.81
N ALA A 34 -9.07 6.93 9.75
CA ALA A 34 -9.07 7.77 8.55
C ALA A 34 -8.41 7.05 7.38
N PRO A 35 -8.84 7.32 6.14
CA PRO A 35 -8.22 6.71 4.95
C PRO A 35 -6.70 6.89 4.87
N ARG A 36 -6.20 8.07 5.27
CA ARG A 36 -4.75 8.33 5.33
C ARG A 36 -4.06 7.33 6.25
N ASP A 37 -4.62 7.11 7.42
CA ASP A 37 -4.03 6.21 8.42
C ASP A 37 -4.16 4.75 8.02
N ARG A 38 -5.27 4.37 7.37
CA ARG A 38 -5.41 3.03 6.79
C ARG A 38 -4.36 2.77 5.74
N SER A 39 -4.11 3.74 4.87
CA SER A 39 -3.07 3.65 3.85
C SER A 39 -1.69 3.55 4.46
N LEU A 40 -1.43 4.33 5.51
CA LEU A 40 -0.15 4.29 6.22
C LEU A 40 0.11 2.91 6.84
N VAL A 41 -0.89 2.35 7.50
CA VAL A 41 -0.80 1.01 8.09
C VAL A 41 -0.56 -0.03 7.00
N THR A 42 -1.28 0.07 5.88
CA THR A 42 -1.13 -0.88 4.77
C THR A 42 0.26 -0.82 4.16
N VAL A 43 0.75 0.38 3.84
CA VAL A 43 2.10 0.56 3.29
C VAL A 43 3.15 0.04 4.26
N SER A 44 2.99 0.32 5.56
CA SER A 44 3.93 -0.14 6.58
C SER A 44 3.97 -1.67 6.65
N ALA A 45 2.82 -2.32 6.59
CA ALA A 45 2.74 -3.78 6.62
C ALA A 45 3.41 -4.39 5.39
N LEU A 46 3.16 -3.84 4.21
CA LEU A 46 3.77 -4.33 2.96
C LEU A 46 5.28 -4.15 2.97
N PHE A 47 5.73 -3.01 3.45
CA PHE A 47 7.14 -2.68 3.57
C PHE A 47 7.84 -3.65 4.52
N ALA A 48 7.27 -3.83 5.71
CA ALA A 48 7.86 -4.67 6.76
C ALA A 48 7.89 -6.14 6.37
N SER A 49 6.92 -6.60 5.57
CA SER A 49 6.86 -7.99 5.12
C SER A 49 7.57 -8.24 3.80
N GLY A 50 8.19 -7.22 3.20
CA GLY A 50 8.93 -7.35 1.95
C GLY A 50 8.05 -7.53 0.72
N GLN A 51 6.79 -7.13 0.77
CA GLN A 51 5.83 -7.27 -0.34
C GLN A 51 5.96 -6.12 -1.33
N VAL A 52 7.12 -6.02 -1.95
CA VAL A 52 7.48 -4.87 -2.79
C VAL A 52 6.56 -4.68 -3.99
N ALA A 53 6.02 -5.78 -4.54
CA ALA A 53 5.14 -5.70 -5.71
C ALA A 53 3.85 -4.89 -5.44
N GLN A 54 3.44 -4.76 -4.18
CA GLN A 54 2.22 -4.06 -3.80
C GLN A 54 2.47 -2.61 -3.39
N ILE A 55 3.73 -2.22 -3.19
CA ILE A 55 4.06 -0.91 -2.60
C ILE A 55 3.65 0.24 -3.52
N THR A 56 3.94 0.14 -4.82
CA THR A 56 3.64 1.23 -5.77
C THR A 56 2.17 1.65 -5.68
N TYR A 57 1.27 0.71 -5.77
CA TYR A 57 -0.17 0.99 -5.73
C TYR A 57 -0.58 1.62 -4.40
N HIS A 58 -0.17 1.00 -3.29
CA HIS A 58 -0.62 1.46 -1.97
C HIS A 58 0.06 2.73 -1.53
N LEU A 59 1.29 2.98 -1.93
CA LEU A 59 1.94 4.26 -1.67
C LEU A 59 1.24 5.38 -2.43
N ASN A 60 0.88 5.17 -3.69
CA ASN A 60 0.09 6.14 -4.45
C ASN A 60 -1.24 6.43 -3.75
N ARG A 61 -1.93 5.41 -3.27
CA ARG A 61 -3.18 5.60 -2.52
C ARG A 61 -2.95 6.39 -1.23
N ALA A 62 -1.86 6.09 -0.51
CA ALA A 62 -1.53 6.82 0.71
C ALA A 62 -1.33 8.31 0.42
N MET A 63 -0.63 8.62 -0.65
CA MET A 63 -0.39 10.01 -1.04
C MET A 63 -1.66 10.67 -1.56
N ASP A 64 -2.54 9.94 -2.24
CA ASP A 64 -3.88 10.44 -2.60
C ASP A 64 -4.71 10.75 -1.35
N ASN A 65 -4.49 10.02 -0.28
CA ASN A 65 -5.15 10.20 1.01
C ASN A 65 -4.38 11.16 1.94
N ALA A 66 -3.55 12.02 1.35
CA ALA A 66 -2.86 13.12 2.03
C ALA A 66 -1.58 12.77 2.78
N LEU A 67 -1.02 11.58 2.58
CA LEU A 67 0.34 11.33 3.06
C LEU A 67 1.32 12.11 2.18
N THR A 68 2.14 12.96 2.79
CA THR A 68 3.10 13.76 2.03
C THR A 68 4.33 12.95 1.66
N GLN A 69 5.09 13.44 0.68
CA GLN A 69 6.35 12.83 0.28
C GLN A 69 7.32 12.76 1.45
N GLU A 70 7.41 13.84 2.23
CA GLU A 70 8.26 13.92 3.40
C GLU A 70 7.87 12.92 4.46
N GLN A 71 6.56 12.76 4.70
CA GLN A 71 6.05 11.78 5.64
C GLN A 71 6.33 10.35 5.17
N ALA A 72 6.13 10.08 3.89
CA ALA A 72 6.43 8.76 3.33
C ALA A 72 7.91 8.41 3.49
N GLY A 73 8.79 9.35 3.21
CA GLY A 73 10.23 9.17 3.41
C GLY A 73 10.58 8.88 4.86
N GLU A 74 9.96 9.59 5.78
CA GLU A 74 10.20 9.39 7.21
C GLU A 74 9.68 8.04 7.70
N VAL A 75 8.56 7.58 7.18
CA VAL A 75 8.03 6.25 7.47
C VAL A 75 9.04 5.17 7.09
N ILE A 76 9.65 5.29 5.92
CA ILE A 76 10.64 4.33 5.46
C ILE A 76 11.88 4.35 6.37
N THR A 77 12.34 5.54 6.72
CA THR A 77 13.47 5.70 7.64
C THR A 77 13.18 5.03 8.98
N HIS A 78 12.00 5.28 9.53
CA HIS A 78 11.59 4.68 10.80
C HIS A 78 11.53 3.15 10.71
N LEU A 79 10.89 2.65 9.67
CA LEU A 79 10.69 1.21 9.50
C LEU A 79 11.99 0.45 9.23
N ALA A 80 13.03 1.11 8.71
CA ALA A 80 14.32 0.47 8.50
C ALA A 80 14.87 -0.13 9.79
N PHE A 81 14.58 0.51 10.93
CA PHE A 81 15.04 0.03 12.23
C PHE A 81 14.19 -1.11 12.81
N TYR A 82 12.95 -1.25 12.34
CA TYR A 82 12.03 -2.28 12.84
C TYR A 82 11.86 -3.44 11.86
N ALA A 83 11.95 -3.16 10.57
CA ALA A 83 11.74 -4.15 9.51
C ALA A 83 13.04 -4.63 8.85
N GLY A 84 14.16 -3.97 9.15
CA GLY A 84 15.47 -4.33 8.61
C GLY A 84 15.83 -3.55 7.35
N TRP A 85 17.14 -3.27 7.22
CA TRP A 85 17.69 -2.52 6.09
C TRP A 85 17.44 -3.16 4.73
N PRO A 86 17.51 -4.51 4.57
CA PRO A 86 17.24 -5.11 3.26
C PRO A 86 15.85 -4.80 2.74
N ASN A 87 14.83 -4.82 3.60
CA ASN A 87 13.47 -4.45 3.19
C ASN A 87 13.39 -2.98 2.80
N ALA A 88 14.06 -2.11 3.56
CA ALA A 88 14.12 -0.68 3.25
C ALA A 88 14.74 -0.44 1.88
N PHE A 89 15.90 -1.02 1.63
CA PHE A 89 16.59 -0.82 0.36
C PHE A 89 15.85 -1.44 -0.83
N SER A 90 15.13 -2.54 -0.62
CA SER A 90 14.30 -3.14 -1.68
C SER A 90 13.14 -2.24 -2.08
N ALA A 91 12.60 -1.48 -1.15
CA ALA A 91 11.48 -0.58 -1.41
C ALA A 91 11.90 0.76 -2.01
N LEU A 92 13.13 1.22 -1.77
CA LEU A 92 13.56 2.56 -2.19
C LEU A 92 13.38 2.85 -3.68
N PRO A 93 13.73 1.95 -4.61
CA PRO A 93 13.53 2.23 -6.03
C PRO A 93 12.07 2.45 -6.39
N LEU A 94 11.15 1.71 -5.75
CA LEU A 94 9.71 1.84 -5.99
C LEU A 94 9.18 3.16 -5.45
N VAL A 95 9.65 3.55 -4.26
CA VAL A 95 9.26 4.79 -3.63
C VAL A 95 9.76 5.99 -4.44
N LYS A 96 11.01 5.93 -4.89
CA LYS A 96 11.59 6.97 -5.75
C LYS A 96 10.77 7.12 -7.03
N ASP A 97 10.41 6.00 -7.66
CA ASP A 97 9.62 6.01 -8.88
C ASP A 97 8.25 6.67 -8.68
N VAL A 98 7.58 6.35 -7.57
CA VAL A 98 6.29 6.97 -7.23
C VAL A 98 6.47 8.48 -7.06
N PHE A 99 7.48 8.92 -6.33
CA PHE A 99 7.71 10.34 -6.10
C PHE A 99 7.99 11.09 -7.40
N GLU A 100 8.80 10.51 -8.29
CA GLU A 100 9.16 11.15 -9.56
C GLU A 100 7.99 11.27 -10.52
N LYS A 101 7.06 10.32 -10.48
CA LYS A 101 5.93 10.29 -11.39
C LYS A 101 4.73 11.10 -10.90
N ARG A 102 4.72 11.50 -9.65
CA ARG A 102 3.62 12.32 -9.12
C ARG A 102 3.94 13.80 -9.31
N PRO A 103 2.94 14.61 -9.68
CA PRO A 103 3.13 16.06 -9.75
C PRO A 103 3.37 16.65 -8.37
N HIS A 104 4.19 17.67 -8.31
CA HIS A 104 4.55 18.35 -7.05
C HIS A 104 3.69 19.58 -6.80
#